data_94379074da2bac0580a226a84e69da9d
#
_entry.id   94379074da2bac0580a226a84e69da9d
#
_cell.length_a   1.000
_cell.length_b   1.000
_cell.length_c   1.000
_cell.angle_alpha   90.00
_cell.angle_beta   90.00
_cell.angle_gamma   90.00
#
_symmetry.space_group_name_H-M   'P 1'
#
loop_
_entity.id
_entity.type
_entity.pdbx_description
1 polymer ?
#
loop_
_entity_poly.entity_id
_entity_poly.type
_entity_poly.pdbx_seq_one_letter_code
_entity_poly.pdbx_strand_id
1 'polypeptide(L)'
;MPIRAIAYVSDAAPGMTPDAAVAMIRSAADFNMQAGVTGILLHDGARFFQYIEGPEDGLAAVYGRILNATSHINIVELGRGRTGARHFPYGSMQLLPATAEEVDTLIAGTWDACATQAFAEGNAAPSGLDALCRFVLRHLPDSAPGHRP
;
A
#
# COMPACT_ATOMS: atom_id res chain seq x y z
N MET A 1 -1.17 -6.41 20.06
CA MET A 1 -0.87 -5.12 19.43
C MET A 1 -1.78 -4.88 18.27
N PRO A 2 -2.50 -3.78 18.28
CA PRO A 2 -3.38 -3.51 17.15
C PRO A 2 -2.59 -3.20 15.90
N ILE A 3 -3.11 -3.63 14.78
CA ILE A 3 -2.53 -3.33 13.48
C ILE A 3 -3.23 -2.09 12.93
N ARG A 4 -2.44 -1.14 12.49
CA ARG A 4 -2.95 0.06 11.86
C ARG A 4 -2.48 0.12 10.42
N ALA A 5 -3.15 0.91 9.63
CA ALA A 5 -2.83 1.00 8.22
C ALA A 5 -2.98 2.43 7.73
N ILE A 6 -2.22 2.74 6.68
CA ILE A 6 -2.29 4.03 6.00
C ILE A 6 -2.27 3.76 4.51
N ALA A 7 -3.14 4.43 3.76
CA ALA A 7 -3.12 4.40 2.29
C ALA A 7 -2.87 5.81 1.79
N TYR A 8 -1.99 5.94 0.81
CA TYR A 8 -1.71 7.26 0.22
C TYR A 8 -1.34 7.12 -1.26
N VAL A 9 -1.40 8.24 -1.95
CA VAL A 9 -0.96 8.31 -3.34
C VAL A 9 0.02 9.47 -3.45
N SER A 10 0.96 9.38 -4.36
CA SER A 10 1.93 10.44 -4.58
C SER A 10 2.35 10.44 -6.05
N ASP A 11 3.03 11.50 -6.45
CA ASP A 11 3.59 11.58 -7.79
C ASP A 11 5.04 11.14 -7.73
N ALA A 12 5.49 10.41 -8.72
CA ALA A 12 6.90 10.06 -8.83
C ALA A 12 7.70 11.33 -9.05
N ALA A 13 8.86 11.41 -8.44
CA ALA A 13 9.73 12.56 -8.62
C ALA A 13 10.21 12.63 -10.07
N PRO A 14 10.49 13.83 -10.58
CA PRO A 14 11.02 13.95 -11.94
C PRO A 14 12.29 13.11 -12.10
N GLY A 15 12.38 12.42 -13.21
CA GLY A 15 13.54 11.60 -13.49
C GLY A 15 13.50 10.20 -12.90
N MET A 16 12.40 9.82 -12.26
CA MET A 16 12.27 8.49 -11.71
C MET A 16 12.25 7.46 -12.85
N THR A 17 13.15 6.50 -12.77
CA THR A 17 13.22 5.42 -13.76
C THR A 17 12.77 4.13 -13.11
N PRO A 18 12.45 3.10 -13.90
CA PRO A 18 12.11 1.80 -13.31
C PRO A 18 13.22 1.25 -12.41
N ASP A 19 14.47 1.43 -12.81
CA ASP A 19 15.58 0.94 -11.99
C ASP A 19 15.67 1.70 -10.68
N ALA A 20 15.47 3.01 -10.72
CA ALA A 20 15.48 3.82 -9.51
C ALA A 20 14.33 3.41 -8.58
N ALA A 21 13.18 3.09 -9.14
CA ALA A 21 12.05 2.64 -8.33
C ALA A 21 12.36 1.34 -7.63
N VAL A 22 12.99 0.39 -8.34
CA VAL A 22 13.36 -0.88 -7.74
C VAL A 22 14.36 -0.68 -6.60
N ALA A 23 15.34 0.19 -6.80
CA ALA A 23 16.34 0.46 -5.76
C ALA A 23 15.69 1.09 -4.53
N MET A 24 14.76 2.01 -4.76
CA MET A 24 14.04 2.65 -3.68
C MET A 24 13.25 1.63 -2.88
N ILE A 25 12.60 0.69 -3.56
CA ILE A 25 11.80 -0.32 -2.89
C ILE A 25 12.66 -1.22 -2.01
N ARG A 26 13.84 -1.61 -2.49
CA ARG A 26 14.73 -2.44 -1.68
C ARG A 26 15.11 -1.75 -0.39
N SER A 27 15.44 -0.47 -0.48
CA SER A 27 15.80 0.30 0.70
C SER A 27 14.60 0.42 1.65
N ALA A 28 13.42 0.68 1.10
CA ALA A 28 12.23 0.79 1.91
C ALA A 28 11.87 -0.53 2.57
N ALA A 29 12.03 -1.63 1.86
CA ALA A 29 11.69 -2.94 2.39
C ALA A 29 12.50 -3.29 3.62
N ASP A 30 13.79 -2.98 3.61
CA ASP A 30 14.63 -3.24 4.76
C ASP A 30 14.18 -2.45 5.98
N PHE A 31 13.91 -1.18 5.80
CA PHE A 31 13.46 -0.34 6.89
C PHE A 31 12.11 -0.82 7.41
N ASN A 32 11.20 -1.12 6.50
CA ASN A 32 9.85 -1.57 6.86
C ASN A 32 9.89 -2.87 7.64
N MET A 33 10.75 -3.78 7.22
CA MET A 33 10.86 -5.06 7.90
C MET A 33 11.27 -4.87 9.35
N GLN A 34 12.24 -4.01 9.60
CA GLN A 34 12.68 -3.75 10.95
C GLN A 34 11.61 -3.07 11.80
N ALA A 35 10.77 -2.30 11.16
CA ALA A 35 9.68 -1.61 11.85
C ALA A 35 8.44 -2.48 12.03
N GLY A 36 8.43 -3.68 11.48
CA GLY A 36 7.27 -4.55 11.54
C GLY A 36 6.16 -4.15 10.59
N VAL A 37 6.49 -3.43 9.53
CA VAL A 37 5.50 -2.92 8.57
C VAL A 37 5.54 -3.75 7.30
N THR A 38 4.36 -4.09 6.80
CA THR A 38 4.22 -4.79 5.52
C THR A 38 3.32 -3.97 4.61
N GLY A 39 3.30 -4.26 3.33
CA GLY A 39 2.43 -3.51 2.44
C GLY A 39 2.68 -3.75 0.97
N ILE A 40 2.01 -2.94 0.18
CA ILE A 40 1.98 -3.02 -1.28
C ILE A 40 2.25 -1.64 -1.84
N LEU A 41 3.07 -1.57 -2.88
CA LEU A 41 3.30 -0.34 -3.61
C LEU A 41 2.97 -0.56 -5.08
N LEU A 42 2.12 0.28 -5.63
CA LEU A 42 1.76 0.23 -7.03
C LEU A 42 2.36 1.42 -7.75
N HIS A 43 2.79 1.19 -8.98
CA HIS A 43 3.40 2.25 -9.78
C HIS A 43 2.82 2.20 -11.19
N ASP A 44 2.28 3.33 -11.65
CA ASP A 44 1.64 3.39 -12.96
C ASP A 44 2.49 4.15 -13.99
N GLY A 45 3.73 4.43 -13.65
CA GLY A 45 4.64 5.19 -14.51
C GLY A 45 4.75 6.65 -14.10
N ALA A 46 3.75 7.19 -13.44
CA ALA A 46 3.74 8.57 -13.03
C ALA A 46 3.43 8.75 -11.56
N ARG A 47 2.67 7.83 -10.99
CA ARG A 47 2.23 7.92 -9.60
C ARG A 47 2.58 6.66 -8.84
N PHE A 48 2.65 6.82 -7.52
CA PHE A 48 2.74 5.69 -6.60
C PHE A 48 1.47 5.66 -5.78
N PHE A 49 0.93 4.46 -5.58
CA PHE A 49 -0.11 4.23 -4.59
C PHE A 49 0.47 3.23 -3.59
N GLN A 50 0.38 3.53 -2.31
CA GLN A 50 0.94 2.64 -1.31
C GLN A 50 -0.03 2.40 -0.17
N TYR A 51 -0.09 1.14 0.26
CA TYR A 51 -0.81 0.73 1.45
C TYR A 51 0.19 0.07 2.37
N ILE A 52 0.28 0.56 3.60
CA ILE A 52 1.19 0.01 4.60
C ILE A 52 0.42 -0.31 5.87
N GLU A 53 0.84 -1.37 6.54
CA GLU A 53 0.17 -1.80 7.77
C GLU A 53 1.19 -2.35 8.74
N GLY A 54 0.94 -2.15 10.03
CA GLY A 54 1.84 -2.60 11.07
C GLY A 54 1.49 -2.03 12.43
N PRO A 55 2.33 -2.27 13.42
CA PRO A 55 2.11 -1.69 14.74
C PRO A 55 2.25 -0.18 14.69
N GLU A 56 1.59 0.49 15.59
CA GLU A 56 1.49 1.95 15.54
C GLU A 56 2.84 2.63 15.48
N ASP A 57 3.76 2.20 16.33
CA ASP A 57 5.08 2.84 16.38
C ASP A 57 5.85 2.65 15.09
N GLY A 58 5.86 1.43 14.59
CA GLY A 58 6.56 1.13 13.34
C GLY A 58 5.95 1.85 12.17
N LEU A 59 4.63 1.89 12.13
CA LEU A 59 3.93 2.56 11.04
C LEU A 59 4.23 4.05 11.03
N ALA A 60 4.26 4.67 12.21
CA ALA A 60 4.59 6.09 12.31
C ALA A 60 6.00 6.37 11.82
N ALA A 61 6.94 5.49 12.16
CA ALA A 61 8.33 5.66 11.73
C ALA A 61 8.44 5.53 10.21
N VAL A 62 7.76 4.55 9.64
CA VAL A 62 7.79 4.35 8.18
C VAL A 62 7.14 5.53 7.47
N TYR A 63 5.99 5.98 7.94
CA TYR A 63 5.31 7.09 7.28
C TYR A 63 6.12 8.38 7.39
N GLY A 64 6.76 8.61 8.53
CA GLY A 64 7.64 9.77 8.66
C GLY A 64 8.78 9.74 7.66
N ARG A 65 9.34 8.55 7.43
CA ARG A 65 10.39 8.41 6.43
C ARG A 65 9.86 8.68 5.02
N ILE A 66 8.66 8.19 4.73
CA ILE A 66 8.02 8.42 3.45
C ILE A 66 7.83 9.92 3.20
N LEU A 67 7.35 10.64 4.19
CA LEU A 67 7.10 12.07 4.04
C LEU A 67 8.37 12.86 3.78
N ASN A 68 9.51 12.34 4.18
CA ASN A 68 10.79 13.00 3.98
C ASN A 68 11.56 12.49 2.77
N ALA A 69 11.02 11.51 2.06
CA ALA A 69 11.71 10.95 0.91
C ALA A 69 11.66 11.92 -0.27
N THR A 70 12.68 11.85 -1.12
CA THR A 70 12.75 12.70 -2.29
C THR A 70 12.35 11.97 -3.57
N SER A 71 12.06 10.69 -3.46
CA SER A 71 11.69 9.87 -4.62
C SER A 71 10.28 10.13 -5.12
N HIS A 72 9.46 10.76 -4.30
CA HIS A 72 8.10 11.09 -4.70
C HIS A 72 7.69 12.41 -4.04
N ILE A 73 6.67 13.03 -4.62
CA ILE A 73 6.21 14.34 -4.19
C ILE A 73 4.69 14.35 -4.18
N ASN A 74 4.11 15.39 -3.63
CA ASN A 74 2.65 15.60 -3.63
C ASN A 74 1.91 14.43 -2.99
N ILE A 75 2.36 14.04 -1.82
CA ILE A 75 1.76 12.91 -1.10
C ILE A 75 0.38 13.31 -0.59
N VAL A 76 -0.62 12.51 -0.93
CA VAL A 76 -1.98 12.71 -0.47
C VAL A 76 -2.42 11.47 0.29
N GLU A 77 -2.67 11.61 1.57
CA GLU A 77 -3.15 10.51 2.37
C GLU A 77 -4.61 10.26 2.04
N LEU A 78 -4.95 9.02 1.74
CA LEU A 78 -6.32 8.64 1.39
C LEU A 78 -7.11 8.18 2.61
N GLY A 79 -6.44 7.61 3.59
CA GLY A 79 -7.09 7.20 4.81
C GLY A 79 -6.16 6.43 5.71
N ARG A 80 -6.59 6.27 6.97
CA ARG A 80 -5.84 5.48 7.95
C ARG A 80 -6.81 4.93 8.98
N GLY A 81 -6.38 3.90 9.68
CA GLY A 81 -7.22 3.32 10.70
C GLY A 81 -6.70 1.98 11.17
N ARG A 82 -7.53 1.28 11.91
CA ARG A 82 -7.21 -0.05 12.39
C ARG A 82 -7.73 -1.08 11.42
N THR A 83 -7.00 -2.15 11.25
CA THR A 83 -7.43 -3.21 10.35
C THR A 83 -7.71 -4.53 11.05
N GLY A 84 -7.40 -4.63 12.32
CA GLY A 84 -7.58 -5.88 13.05
C GLY A 84 -6.49 -6.89 12.77
N ALA A 85 -6.32 -7.28 11.54
CA ALA A 85 -5.28 -8.23 11.14
C ALA A 85 -4.61 -7.72 9.88
N ARG A 86 -3.42 -8.28 9.59
CA ARG A 86 -2.72 -7.87 8.38
C ARG A 86 -3.41 -8.43 7.15
N HIS A 87 -3.51 -7.62 6.13
CA HIS A 87 -4.06 -8.03 4.84
C HIS A 87 -2.95 -8.44 3.88
N PHE A 88 -1.74 -7.91 4.08
CA PHE A 88 -0.61 -8.20 3.20
C PHE A 88 0.60 -8.59 4.03
N PRO A 89 0.58 -9.78 4.65
CA PRO A 89 1.66 -10.18 5.56
C PRO A 89 2.88 -10.77 4.84
N TYR A 90 2.85 -10.80 3.51
CA TYR A 90 3.80 -11.63 2.76
C TYR A 90 5.14 -10.99 2.53
N GLY A 91 5.32 -9.75 2.88
CA GLY A 91 6.60 -9.11 2.68
C GLY A 91 6.56 -7.67 3.14
N SER A 92 7.73 -7.14 3.44
CA SER A 92 7.82 -5.78 3.96
C SER A 92 7.43 -4.74 2.93
N MET A 93 7.53 -5.08 1.64
CA MET A 93 7.04 -4.20 0.59
C MET A 93 7.10 -4.94 -0.73
N GLN A 94 6.01 -4.96 -1.48
CA GLN A 94 5.98 -5.54 -2.81
C GLN A 94 5.61 -4.45 -3.81
N LEU A 95 6.37 -4.40 -4.91
CA LEU A 95 6.11 -3.44 -5.97
C LEU A 95 5.37 -4.14 -7.10
N LEU A 96 4.23 -3.61 -7.49
CA LEU A 96 3.44 -4.16 -8.57
C LEU A 96 3.15 -3.07 -9.59
N PRO A 97 3.24 -3.38 -10.88
CA PRO A 97 2.84 -2.43 -11.89
C PRO A 97 1.32 -2.29 -11.93
N ALA A 98 0.85 -1.13 -12.27
CA ALA A 98 -0.57 -0.86 -12.39
C ALA A 98 -0.79 0.12 -13.52
N THR A 99 -2.00 0.15 -14.04
CA THR A 99 -2.37 1.17 -15.03
C THR A 99 -2.87 2.40 -14.31
N ALA A 100 -2.90 3.52 -15.02
CA ALA A 100 -3.44 4.74 -14.44
C ALA A 100 -4.89 4.55 -14.02
N GLU A 101 -5.65 3.79 -14.78
CA GLU A 101 -7.05 3.52 -14.45
C GLU A 101 -7.18 2.70 -13.19
N GLU A 102 -6.30 1.74 -13.01
CA GLU A 102 -6.33 0.92 -11.79
C GLU A 102 -6.02 1.77 -10.58
N VAL A 103 -5.05 2.65 -10.69
CA VAL A 103 -4.72 3.56 -9.59
C VAL A 103 -5.89 4.50 -9.32
N ASP A 104 -6.52 5.02 -10.36
CA ASP A 104 -7.69 5.89 -10.20
C ASP A 104 -8.82 5.18 -9.46
N THR A 105 -9.05 3.93 -9.79
CA THR A 105 -10.07 3.15 -9.11
C THR A 105 -9.79 3.02 -7.62
N LEU A 106 -8.54 2.80 -7.26
CA LEU A 106 -8.16 2.69 -5.87
C LEU A 106 -8.32 4.03 -5.15
N ILE A 107 -7.93 5.12 -5.80
CA ILE A 107 -8.07 6.43 -5.20
C ILE A 107 -9.54 6.76 -4.93
N ALA A 108 -10.42 6.34 -5.83
CA ALA A 108 -11.84 6.62 -5.70
C ALA A 108 -12.51 5.80 -4.60
N GLY A 109 -11.86 4.77 -4.10
CA GLY A 109 -12.43 3.95 -3.05
C GLY A 109 -12.48 4.66 -1.72
N THR A 110 -13.16 4.05 -0.78
CA THR A 110 -13.28 4.58 0.57
C THR A 110 -12.15 4.02 1.42
N TRP A 111 -11.35 4.90 1.99
CA TRP A 111 -10.19 4.49 2.79
C TRP A 111 -10.28 4.90 4.25
N ASP A 112 -11.39 5.51 4.65
CA ASP A 112 -11.59 5.95 6.02
C ASP A 112 -11.56 4.75 6.95
N ALA A 113 -10.70 4.80 7.92
CA ALA A 113 -10.53 3.73 8.87
C ALA A 113 -10.09 2.43 8.22
N CYS A 114 -9.65 2.46 6.99
CA CYS A 114 -9.28 1.28 6.22
C CYS A 114 -10.32 0.20 6.40
N ALA A 115 -11.49 0.54 6.21
CA ALA A 115 -12.67 0.08 6.80
C ALA A 115 -13.06 -1.31 6.49
N THR A 116 -12.91 -2.13 7.41
CA THR A 116 -13.69 -3.32 7.45
C THR A 116 -15.10 -3.02 7.87
N GLN A 117 -15.32 -1.86 8.43
CA GLN A 117 -16.62 -1.55 8.90
C GLN A 117 -17.66 -1.37 7.83
N ALA A 118 -17.24 -0.95 6.67
CA ALA A 118 -18.15 -0.79 5.57
C ALA A 118 -18.83 -2.08 5.21
N PHE A 119 -18.12 -3.18 5.34
CA PHE A 119 -18.69 -4.46 5.14
C PHE A 119 -19.73 -4.79 6.14
N ALA A 120 -19.41 -4.59 7.39
CA ALA A 120 -20.29 -4.94 8.46
C ALA A 120 -21.62 -4.23 8.33
N GLU A 121 -21.60 -3.06 7.74
CA GLU A 121 -22.83 -2.29 7.60
C GLU A 121 -23.54 -2.57 6.30
N GLY A 122 -22.98 -3.43 5.48
CA GLY A 122 -23.63 -3.72 4.24
C GLY A 122 -23.67 -2.56 3.30
N ASN A 123 -22.76 -1.65 3.44
CA ASN A 123 -22.75 -0.46 2.65
C ASN A 123 -22.46 -0.76 1.22
N ALA A 124 -23.12 -0.10 0.35
CA ALA A 124 -22.94 -0.36 -1.05
C ALA A 124 -21.62 0.17 -1.59
N ALA A 125 -21.04 1.17 -0.95
CA ALA A 125 -19.82 1.76 -1.46
C ALA A 125 -18.65 0.80 -1.24
N PRO A 126 -17.92 0.47 -2.28
CA PRO A 126 -16.81 -0.46 -2.14
C PRO A 126 -15.70 0.19 -1.32
N SER A 127 -15.08 -0.58 -0.44
CA SER A 127 -13.93 -0.06 0.28
C SER A 127 -12.71 -0.10 -0.63
N GLY A 128 -11.82 0.86 -0.42
CA GLY A 128 -10.57 0.86 -1.16
C GLY A 128 -9.74 -0.37 -0.87
N LEU A 129 -9.80 -0.83 0.37
CA LEU A 129 -9.06 -2.03 0.76
C LEU A 129 -9.55 -3.25 0.00
N ASP A 130 -10.86 -3.37 -0.19
CA ASP A 130 -11.42 -4.45 -0.99
C ASP A 130 -10.92 -4.42 -2.41
N ALA A 131 -10.93 -3.25 -3.01
CA ALA A 131 -10.46 -3.09 -4.38
C ALA A 131 -8.98 -3.45 -4.47
N LEU A 132 -8.20 -3.06 -3.47
CA LEU A 132 -6.78 -3.37 -3.45
C LEU A 132 -6.55 -4.87 -3.32
N CYS A 133 -7.27 -5.53 -2.45
CA CYS A 133 -7.13 -6.97 -2.30
C CYS A 133 -7.46 -7.70 -3.60
N ARG A 134 -8.50 -7.27 -4.29
CA ARG A 134 -8.85 -7.88 -5.57
C ARG A 134 -7.78 -7.64 -6.61
N PHE A 135 -7.22 -6.43 -6.63
CA PHE A 135 -6.13 -6.11 -7.54
C PHE A 135 -4.95 -7.04 -7.31
N VAL A 136 -4.55 -7.20 -6.07
CA VAL A 136 -3.40 -8.01 -5.74
C VAL A 136 -3.62 -9.47 -6.13
N LEU A 137 -4.82 -9.99 -5.88
CA LEU A 137 -5.12 -11.37 -6.26
C LEU A 137 -5.01 -11.58 -7.76
N ARG A 138 -5.38 -10.60 -8.55
CA ARG A 138 -5.26 -10.71 -10.00
C ARG A 138 -3.83 -10.64 -10.48
N HIS A 139 -2.98 -9.92 -9.77
CA HIS A 139 -1.64 -9.62 -10.23
C HIS A 139 -0.54 -10.42 -9.53
N LEU A 140 -0.90 -11.28 -8.60
CA LEU A 140 0.04 -12.14 -7.91
C LEU A 140 -0.44 -13.57 -7.89
N PRO A 141 -0.79 -14.13 -9.03
CA PRO A 141 -1.34 -15.48 -9.04
C PRO A 141 -0.34 -16.50 -8.51
N ASP A 142 0.92 -16.32 -8.81
CA ASP A 142 1.92 -17.27 -8.38
C ASP A 142 2.26 -17.17 -6.93
N SER A 143 1.80 -16.12 -6.29
CA SER A 143 2.06 -15.92 -4.89
C SER A 143 0.98 -16.51 -4.03
N ALA A 144 -0.03 -17.07 -4.62
CA ALA A 144 -1.14 -17.61 -3.86
C ALA A 144 -0.60 -18.68 -2.93
N PRO A 145 -1.00 -18.66 -1.70
CA PRO A 145 -0.56 -19.64 -0.75
C PRO A 145 -0.91 -20.99 -1.20
N GLY A 146 -1.00 -21.84 -1.11
CA GLY A 146 -1.41 -23.10 -1.58
C GLY A 146 -0.95 -23.42 -2.96
N HIS A 147 -0.65 -22.45 -3.71
CA HIS A 147 -0.16 -22.65 -5.04
C HIS A 147 1.25 -23.12 -5.05
N ARG A 148 1.96 -22.78 -4.09
CA ARG A 148 3.33 -23.09 -4.10
C ARG A 148 3.57 -24.43 -3.73
N PRO A 149 4.21 -25.10 -4.47
CA PRO A 149 4.65 -26.42 -4.12
C PRO A 149 5.69 -26.34 -3.06
#